data_89efe86999af29c992870f24a4b47d11
#
_entry.id   89efe86999af29c992870f24a4b47d11
#
_cell.length_a   1.000
_cell.length_b   1.000
_cell.length_c   1.000
_cell.angle_alpha   90.00
_cell.angle_beta   90.00
_cell.angle_gamma   90.00
#
_symmetry.space_group_name_H-M   'P 1'
#
loop_
_entity.id
_entity.type
_entity.pdbx_description
1 polymer ?
#
loop_
_entity_poly.entity_id
_entity_poly.type
_entity_poly.pdbx_seq_one_letter_code
_entity_poly.pdbx_strand_id
1 'polypeptide(L)'
;MLILKALSLGPLHGYGVIQRIRQMSGELLDVEQGSLYPALYRIEQKGWLSSKWETNETGRNAKFYTLTRAGRKQLEEEEASWDRLALAISRVRQATGS
;
A
#
# COMPACT_ATOMS: atom_id res chain seq x y z
N MET A 1 -4.64 1.73 -1.38
CA MET A 1 -3.58 2.35 -2.22
C MET A 1 -2.20 2.27 -1.60
N LEU A 2 -2.04 2.63 -0.33
CA LEU A 2 -0.70 2.67 0.29
C LEU A 2 0.01 1.31 0.30
N ILE A 3 -0.72 0.24 0.63
CA ILE A 3 -0.15 -1.11 0.65
C ILE A 3 0.27 -1.54 -0.76
N LEU A 4 -0.58 -1.31 -1.75
CA LEU A 4 -0.28 -1.64 -3.14
C LEU A 4 0.95 -0.88 -3.63
N LYS A 5 1.04 0.41 -3.30
CA LYS A 5 2.18 1.24 -3.68
C LYS A 5 3.46 0.76 -3.02
N ALA A 6 3.42 0.44 -1.73
CA ALA A 6 4.58 -0.09 -1.02
C ALA A 6 5.10 -1.37 -1.67
N LEU A 7 4.19 -2.28 -2.06
CA LEU A 7 4.56 -3.56 -2.67
C LEU A 7 4.90 -3.44 -4.16
N SER A 8 4.59 -2.31 -4.81
CA SER A 8 5.00 -2.08 -6.19
C SER A 8 6.51 -1.96 -6.33
N LEU A 9 7.21 -1.67 -5.25
CA LEU A 9 8.66 -1.53 -5.22
C LEU A 9 9.39 -2.84 -4.89
N GLY A 10 8.66 -3.92 -4.66
CA GLY A 10 9.21 -5.25 -4.40
C GLY A 10 8.48 -5.97 -3.28
N PRO A 11 8.65 -7.29 -3.19
CA PRO A 11 8.01 -8.10 -2.16
C PRO A 11 8.47 -7.73 -0.76
N LEU A 12 7.55 -7.79 0.21
CA LEU A 12 7.83 -7.50 1.62
C LEU A 12 6.95 -8.37 2.52
N HIS A 13 7.46 -8.68 3.72
CA HIS A 13 6.61 -9.15 4.81
C HIS A 13 5.81 -7.98 5.40
N GLY A 14 4.80 -8.28 6.23
CA GLY A 14 3.88 -7.26 6.74
C GLY A 14 4.57 -6.09 7.44
N TYR A 15 5.53 -6.40 8.32
CA TYR A 15 6.27 -5.34 9.02
C TYR A 15 7.07 -4.46 8.03
N GLY A 16 7.62 -5.07 6.98
CA GLY A 16 8.32 -4.34 5.93
C GLY A 16 7.42 -3.37 5.18
N VAL A 17 6.14 -3.73 5.00
CA VAL A 17 5.15 -2.83 4.40
C VAL A 17 4.96 -1.58 5.27
N ILE A 18 4.83 -1.78 6.58
CA ILE A 18 4.71 -0.65 7.54
C ILE A 18 5.92 0.27 7.43
N GLN A 19 7.12 -0.29 7.47
CA GLN A 19 8.35 0.49 7.37
C GLN A 19 8.46 1.25 6.06
N ARG A 20 8.08 0.61 4.94
CA ARG A 20 8.16 1.25 3.63
C ARG A 20 7.19 2.41 3.50
N ILE A 21 5.95 2.26 3.98
CA ILE A 21 4.97 3.35 3.99
C ILE A 21 5.50 4.52 4.83
N ARG A 22 6.08 4.23 5.98
CA ARG A 22 6.65 5.24 6.85
C ARG A 22 7.78 6.01 6.14
N GLN A 23 8.70 5.30 5.51
CA GLN A 23 9.81 5.90 4.77
C GLN A 23 9.34 6.72 3.58
N MET A 24 8.41 6.17 2.78
CA MET A 24 7.91 6.84 1.58
C MET A 24 7.14 8.10 1.88
N SER A 25 6.50 8.17 3.04
CA SER A 25 5.74 9.34 3.47
C SER A 25 6.58 10.36 4.23
N GLY A 26 7.89 10.16 4.32
CA GLY A 26 8.75 11.02 5.14
C GLY A 26 8.37 10.99 6.61
N GLU A 27 7.97 9.82 7.10
CA GLU A 27 7.53 9.55 8.48
C GLU A 27 6.22 10.21 8.88
N LEU A 28 5.47 10.75 7.90
CA LEU A 28 4.18 11.38 8.16
C LEU A 28 3.06 10.37 8.38
N LEU A 29 3.17 9.17 7.79
CA LEU A 29 2.17 8.12 7.93
C LEU A 29 2.76 6.97 8.74
N ASP A 30 2.03 6.58 9.78
CA ASP A 30 2.39 5.46 10.63
C ASP A 30 1.20 4.50 10.69
N VAL A 31 1.37 3.30 10.14
CA VAL A 31 0.31 2.30 10.03
C VAL A 31 0.46 1.31 11.17
N GLU A 32 -0.62 1.11 11.93
CA GLU A 32 -0.63 0.14 13.02
C GLU A 32 -0.75 -1.29 12.48
N GLN A 33 -0.04 -2.22 13.12
CA GLN A 33 -0.09 -3.64 12.76
C GLN A 33 -1.50 -4.21 12.82
N GLY A 34 -2.27 -3.80 13.82
CA GLY A 34 -3.64 -4.27 13.99
C GLY A 34 -4.56 -3.92 12.83
N SER A 35 -4.28 -2.82 12.13
CA SER A 35 -5.03 -2.41 10.94
C SER A 35 -4.46 -3.03 9.67
N LEU A 36 -3.14 -3.23 9.63
CA LEU A 36 -2.45 -3.68 8.43
C LEU A 36 -2.81 -5.12 8.06
N TYR A 37 -2.71 -6.05 9.00
CA TYR A 37 -2.89 -7.46 8.68
C TYR A 37 -4.30 -7.80 8.17
N PRO A 38 -5.38 -7.27 8.75
CA PRO A 38 -6.71 -7.44 8.14
C PRO A 38 -6.82 -6.84 6.74
N ALA A 39 -6.16 -5.71 6.49
CA ALA A 39 -6.14 -5.09 5.18
C ALA A 39 -5.38 -5.95 4.15
N LEU A 40 -4.23 -6.49 4.53
CA LEU A 40 -3.47 -7.41 3.68
C LEU A 40 -4.31 -8.63 3.30
N TYR A 41 -5.02 -9.20 4.27
CA TYR A 41 -5.89 -10.35 4.04
C TYR A 41 -6.98 -10.01 3.01
N ARG A 42 -7.67 -8.89 3.20
CA ARG A 42 -8.74 -8.47 2.27
C ARG A 42 -8.22 -8.24 0.85
N ILE A 43 -7.06 -7.60 0.74
CA ILE A 43 -6.46 -7.30 -0.57
C ILE A 43 -6.00 -8.57 -1.26
N GLU A 44 -5.45 -9.51 -0.50
CA GLU A 44 -5.08 -10.83 -1.02
C GLU A 44 -6.31 -11.60 -1.52
N GLN A 45 -7.43 -11.55 -0.79
CA GLN A 45 -8.67 -12.20 -1.20
C GLN A 45 -9.21 -11.64 -2.51
N LYS A 46 -8.94 -10.38 -2.81
CA LYS A 46 -9.32 -9.76 -4.08
C LYS A 46 -8.40 -10.14 -5.24
N GLY A 47 -7.34 -10.87 -4.96
CA GLY A 47 -6.38 -11.27 -5.98
C GLY A 47 -5.37 -10.20 -6.36
N TRP A 48 -5.28 -9.11 -5.61
CA TRP A 48 -4.33 -8.03 -5.87
C TRP A 48 -2.95 -8.29 -5.27
N LEU A 49 -2.87 -9.19 -4.30
CA LEU A 49 -1.63 -9.66 -3.71
C LEU A 49 -1.58 -11.18 -3.77
N SER A 50 -0.39 -11.73 -3.93
CA SER A 50 -0.08 -13.12 -3.64
C SER A 50 0.87 -13.16 -2.44
N SER A 51 0.94 -14.30 -1.79
CA SER A 51 1.81 -14.46 -0.63
C SER A 51 2.45 -15.82 -0.62
N LYS A 52 3.62 -15.90 0.01
CA LYS A 52 4.27 -17.18 0.29
C LYS A 52 5.05 -17.07 1.58
N TRP A 53 5.20 -18.20 2.26
CA TRP A 53 6.01 -18.30 3.46
C TRP A 53 7.45 -18.56 3.06
N GLU A 54 8.36 -17.80 3.66
CA GLU A 54 9.80 -17.99 3.47
C GLU A 54 10.47 -18.01 4.84
N THR A 55 11.52 -18.83 4.96
CA THR A 55 12.34 -18.84 6.15
C THR A 55 13.47 -17.82 5.99
N ASN A 56 13.59 -16.90 6.95
CA ASN A 56 14.67 -15.92 6.94
C ASN A 56 15.97 -16.53 7.48
N GLU A 57 17.03 -15.73 7.50
CA GLU A 57 18.37 -16.16 7.95
C GLU A 57 18.39 -16.62 9.40
N THR A 58 17.47 -16.15 10.23
CA THR A 58 17.38 -16.53 11.65
C THR A 58 16.51 -17.76 11.88
N GLY A 59 16.06 -18.44 10.81
CA GLY A 59 15.22 -19.63 10.89
C GLY A 59 13.75 -19.34 11.16
N ARG A 60 13.33 -18.08 11.15
CA ARG A 60 11.93 -17.71 11.34
C ARG A 60 11.18 -17.69 10.02
N ASN A 61 9.97 -18.23 10.04
CA ASN A 61 9.08 -18.15 8.89
C ASN A 61 8.40 -16.78 8.86
N ALA A 62 8.42 -16.16 7.69
CA ALA A 62 7.70 -14.91 7.45
C ALA A 62 6.88 -15.04 6.18
N LYS A 63 5.70 -14.43 6.18
CA LYS A 63 4.84 -14.39 5.01
C LYS A 63 5.18 -13.16 4.20
N PHE A 64 5.64 -13.38 2.97
CA PHE A 64 5.99 -12.31 2.03
C PHE A 64 4.86 -12.10 1.05
N TYR A 65 4.52 -10.85 0.82
CA TYR A 65 3.48 -10.42 -0.09
C TYR A 65 4.08 -9.84 -1.35
N THR A 66 3.47 -10.16 -2.48
CA THR A 66 3.89 -9.67 -3.79
C THR A 66 2.69 -9.08 -4.50
N LEU A 67 2.88 -7.93 -5.13
CA LEU A 67 1.84 -7.30 -5.93
C LEU A 67 1.61 -8.13 -7.20
N THR A 68 0.36 -8.55 -7.43
CA THR A 68 0.01 -9.28 -8.64
C THR A 68 -0.19 -8.32 -9.81
N ARG A 69 -0.34 -8.88 -11.02
CA ARG A 69 -0.67 -8.09 -12.20
C ARG A 69 -1.99 -7.34 -12.01
N ALA A 70 -3.00 -8.02 -11.46
CA ALA A 70 -4.27 -7.38 -11.14
C ALA A 70 -4.09 -6.27 -10.09
N GLY A 71 -3.21 -6.48 -9.12
CA GLY A 71 -2.89 -5.47 -8.11
C GLY A 71 -2.22 -4.24 -8.72
N ARG A 72 -1.34 -4.41 -9.70
CA ARG A 72 -0.70 -3.28 -10.39
C ARG A 72 -1.73 -2.44 -11.13
N LYS A 73 -2.66 -3.11 -11.81
CA LYS A 73 -3.75 -2.43 -12.50
C LYS A 73 -4.63 -1.65 -11.52
N GLN A 74 -4.96 -2.28 -10.40
CA GLN A 74 -5.75 -1.64 -9.35
C GLN A 74 -5.02 -0.42 -8.77
N LEU A 75 -3.71 -0.52 -8.57
CA LEU A 75 -2.91 0.61 -8.10
C LEU A 75 -2.97 1.79 -9.08
N GLU A 76 -2.84 1.53 -10.37
CA GLU A 76 -2.92 2.57 -11.39
C GLU A 76 -4.29 3.27 -11.35
N GLU A 77 -5.37 2.51 -11.20
CA GLU A 77 -6.72 3.06 -11.11
C GLU A 77 -6.89 3.91 -9.86
N GLU A 78 -6.39 3.45 -8.72
CA GLU A 78 -6.48 4.19 -7.46
C GLU A 78 -5.63 5.45 -7.48
N GLU A 79 -4.43 5.41 -8.07
CA GLU A 79 -3.59 6.59 -8.22
C GLU A 79 -4.26 7.64 -9.11
N ALA A 80 -4.83 7.23 -10.22
CA ALA A 80 -5.54 8.15 -11.12
C ALA A 80 -6.75 8.78 -10.42
N SER A 81 -7.49 7.99 -9.65
CA SER A 81 -8.63 8.50 -8.87
C SER A 81 -8.19 9.49 -7.81
N TRP A 82 -7.09 9.18 -7.12
CA TRP A 82 -6.53 10.08 -6.11
C TRP A 82 -6.07 11.40 -6.72
N ASP A 83 -5.38 11.34 -7.86
CA ASP A 83 -4.90 12.54 -8.55
C ASP A 83 -6.05 13.46 -8.96
N ARG A 84 -7.15 12.89 -9.45
CA ARG A 84 -8.35 13.66 -9.78
C ARG A 84 -8.96 14.32 -8.54
N LEU A 85 -9.04 13.59 -7.45
CA LEU A 85 -9.57 14.12 -6.18
C LEU A 85 -8.68 15.24 -5.65
N ALA A 86 -7.37 15.03 -5.65
CA ALA A 86 -6.41 16.02 -5.19
C ALA A 86 -6.50 17.31 -6.02
N LEU A 87 -6.65 17.18 -7.34
CA LEU A 87 -6.83 18.34 -8.21
C LEU A 87 -8.13 19.07 -7.90
N ALA A 88 -9.23 18.33 -7.73
CA ALA A 88 -10.53 18.91 -7.40
C ALA A 88 -10.47 19.68 -6.08
N ILE A 89 -9.87 19.07 -5.05
CA ILE A 89 -9.71 19.70 -3.74
C ILE A 89 -8.85 20.96 -3.86
N SER A 90 -7.76 20.89 -4.61
CA SER A 90 -6.88 22.05 -4.82
C SER A 90 -7.63 23.22 -5.46
N ARG A 91 -8.46 22.94 -6.45
CA ARG A 91 -9.27 23.97 -7.10
C ARG A 91 -10.28 24.61 -6.13
N VAL A 92 -10.93 23.79 -5.30
CA VAL A 92 -11.85 24.27 -4.28
C VAL A 92 -11.14 25.18 -3.29
N ARG A 93 -9.98 24.76 -2.81
CA ARG A 93 -9.19 25.55 -1.86
C ARG A 93 -8.68 26.87 -2.42
N GLN A 94 -8.44 26.94 -3.72
CA GLN A 94 -7.96 28.14 -4.40
C GLN A 94 -9.11 29.06 -4.81
N ALA A 95 -10.35 28.61 -4.74
CA ALA A 95 -11.49 29.44 -5.11
C ALA A 95 -11.60 30.63 -4.16
N THR A 96 -11.78 31.84 -4.74
CA THR A 96 -12.04 33.05 -3.97
C THR A 96 -13.54 33.22 -3.84
N GLY A 97 -13.99 33.63 -2.67
CA GLY A 97 -15.41 33.72 -2.35
C GLY A 97 -16.15 34.91 -2.97
N SER A 98 -15.79 35.31 -4.15
CA SER A 98 -16.46 36.42 -4.84
C SER A 98 -17.68 35.98 -5.61
#